data_775e0400004befb0200d1822342685fa
#
_entry.id   775e0400004befb0200d1822342685fa
#
_cell.length_a   1.000
_cell.length_b   1.000
_cell.length_c   1.000
_cell.angle_alpha   90.00
_cell.angle_beta   90.00
_cell.angle_gamma   90.00
#
_symmetry.space_group_name_H-M   'P 1'
#
loop_
_entity.id
_entity.type
_entity.pdbx_description
1 polymer ?
#
loop_
_entity_poly.entity_id
_entity_poly.type
_entity_poly.pdbx_seq_one_letter_code
_entity_poly.pdbx_strand_id
1 'polypeptide(L)'
;MNQTMRSTRREFLRGCATSALGWALAPSVLPPSALGLDGRVAPSEKITLGIIGAGDHGVHWNIPRFMTEPDNQILAVCDVDTERRLKAKALIEERYGESLAKGTYKGCDAYNDFRDLLARGDIDAVMIATPDHWHVIPAIYAAKAGKDVMCEKPLSLTVREGRVLSDTIRRYNRIFQTASENRSVPEYHRMCELVRNGRIGKLLEIIVDLPSGHSIQPASQEYTAPPKGFDYDLWLGQAPEAPYCPARCHWNFRWILDYSGGMLTDWGAHLIDLAQWANNTEHTGPVTVEGHGEFPQEGLYNTATKFEIHYQYANGVKLTVRSRTPAIQFIGTEGWLGNDGWRAPLQADPPSILEEIIGPDEIHLYPRASTEQRNFLDGVKTRQECYAPAETGHRTISIAHIGNIAMMLGRPLRWNPDLERFVDDPVANWLLDRPMREPWTL
;
A
#
# COMPACT_ATOMS: atom_id res chain seq x y z
N MET A 1 8.60 -54.66 -54.74
CA MET A 1 8.64 -55.32 -53.40
C MET A 1 9.22 -54.33 -52.43
N ASN A 2 8.35 -53.62 -51.74
CA ASN A 2 8.76 -52.71 -50.67
C ASN A 2 8.66 -53.44 -49.32
N GLN A 3 9.79 -53.75 -48.73
CA GLN A 3 9.85 -54.21 -47.34
C GLN A 3 9.86 -52.99 -46.43
N THR A 4 8.76 -52.75 -45.75
CA THR A 4 8.67 -51.82 -44.63
C THR A 4 9.34 -52.46 -43.41
N MET A 5 10.53 -52.03 -43.05
CA MET A 5 11.17 -52.40 -41.78
C MET A 5 10.31 -51.86 -40.61
N ARG A 6 9.67 -52.74 -39.91
CA ARG A 6 9.01 -52.45 -38.61
C ARG A 6 10.09 -52.50 -37.50
N SER A 7 10.49 -51.33 -37.05
CA SER A 7 11.32 -51.22 -35.84
C SER A 7 10.56 -51.78 -34.64
N THR A 8 11.21 -52.64 -33.88
CA THR A 8 10.64 -53.22 -32.67
C THR A 8 10.64 -52.20 -31.52
N ARG A 9 9.70 -52.31 -30.60
CA ARG A 9 9.58 -51.42 -29.40
C ARG A 9 10.90 -51.39 -28.59
N ARG A 10 11.66 -52.45 -28.64
CA ARG A 10 12.96 -52.64 -27.98
C ARG A 10 14.08 -51.84 -28.66
N GLU A 11 14.08 -51.75 -29.99
CA GLU A 11 15.03 -50.96 -30.77
C GLU A 11 14.77 -49.48 -30.66
N PHE A 12 13.48 -49.07 -30.61
CA PHE A 12 13.08 -47.69 -30.35
C PHE A 12 13.53 -47.23 -28.94
N LEU A 13 13.30 -48.05 -27.90
CA LEU A 13 13.71 -47.72 -26.53
C LEU A 13 15.26 -47.69 -26.38
N ARG A 14 16.00 -48.50 -27.08
CA ARG A 14 17.47 -48.43 -27.13
C ARG A 14 17.96 -47.19 -27.82
N GLY A 15 17.33 -46.76 -28.90
CA GLY A 15 17.65 -45.51 -29.60
C GLY A 15 17.37 -44.27 -28.72
N CYS A 16 16.26 -44.24 -27.96
CA CYS A 16 15.96 -43.20 -27.02
C CYS A 16 16.94 -43.15 -25.82
N ALA A 17 17.36 -44.29 -25.31
CA ALA A 17 18.33 -44.37 -24.19
C ALA A 17 19.72 -43.86 -24.58
N THR A 18 20.19 -44.17 -25.78
CA THR A 18 21.49 -43.67 -26.29
C THR A 18 21.47 -42.15 -26.62
N SER A 19 20.34 -41.64 -27.08
CA SER A 19 20.18 -40.22 -27.31
C SER A 19 20.07 -39.41 -26.00
N ALA A 20 19.41 -39.96 -24.98
CA ALA A 20 19.33 -39.34 -23.66
C ALA A 20 20.66 -39.29 -22.88
N LEU A 21 21.48 -40.32 -23.03
CA LEU A 21 22.82 -40.32 -22.43
C LEU A 21 23.80 -39.33 -23.08
N GLY A 22 23.67 -39.07 -24.38
CA GLY A 22 24.48 -38.08 -25.10
C GLY A 22 24.22 -36.64 -24.65
N TRP A 23 22.99 -36.33 -24.25
CA TRP A 23 22.62 -35.00 -23.74
C TRP A 23 22.98 -34.80 -22.26
N ALA A 24 23.07 -35.89 -21.48
CA ALA A 24 23.43 -35.85 -20.07
C ALA A 24 24.93 -35.63 -19.80
N LEU A 25 25.78 -35.78 -20.82
CA LEU A 25 27.24 -35.66 -20.71
C LEU A 25 27.81 -34.38 -21.36
N ALA A 26 26.98 -33.53 -21.99
CA ALA A 26 27.44 -32.22 -22.44
C ALA A 26 27.55 -31.27 -21.25
N PRO A 27 28.73 -30.70 -20.94
CA PRO A 27 28.84 -29.72 -19.88
C PRO A 27 27.94 -28.51 -20.24
N SER A 28 26.91 -28.30 -19.44
CA SER A 28 26.08 -27.08 -19.59
C SER A 28 26.91 -25.90 -19.09
N VAL A 29 27.51 -25.16 -20.02
CA VAL A 29 28.18 -23.89 -19.71
C VAL A 29 27.10 -22.85 -19.42
N LEU A 30 26.76 -22.73 -18.14
CA LEU A 30 25.86 -21.64 -17.70
C LEU A 30 26.66 -20.33 -17.68
N PRO A 31 26.12 -19.26 -18.26
CA PRO A 31 26.80 -17.97 -18.20
C PRO A 31 26.88 -17.51 -16.71
N PRO A 32 27.94 -16.79 -16.31
CA PRO A 32 28.13 -16.31 -14.94
C PRO A 32 26.89 -15.57 -14.37
N SER A 33 26.18 -14.84 -15.22
CA SER A 33 24.94 -14.13 -14.86
C SER A 33 23.77 -15.06 -14.48
N ALA A 34 23.75 -16.31 -14.99
CA ALA A 34 22.73 -17.30 -14.61
C ALA A 34 23.01 -17.92 -13.23
N LEU A 35 24.26 -17.82 -12.75
CA LEU A 35 24.73 -18.32 -11.48
C LEU A 35 24.85 -17.22 -10.41
N GLY A 36 24.45 -15.99 -10.71
CA GLY A 36 24.60 -14.87 -9.77
C GLY A 36 26.04 -14.45 -9.50
N LEU A 37 26.96 -14.79 -10.41
CA LEU A 37 28.37 -14.39 -10.32
C LEU A 37 28.56 -12.95 -10.86
N ASP A 38 29.71 -12.35 -10.56
CA ASP A 38 30.09 -10.98 -10.96
C ASP A 38 29.18 -9.89 -10.34
N GLY A 39 28.63 -10.13 -9.13
CA GLY A 39 27.79 -9.17 -8.41
C GLY A 39 26.38 -9.01 -9.00
N ARG A 40 25.94 -9.94 -9.88
CA ARG A 40 24.59 -9.97 -10.46
C ARG A 40 23.71 -10.94 -9.69
N VAL A 41 22.42 -10.58 -9.55
CA VAL A 41 21.41 -11.48 -8.99
C VAL A 41 21.04 -12.53 -10.04
N ALA A 42 21.06 -13.81 -9.67
CA ALA A 42 20.62 -14.88 -10.55
C ALA A 42 19.13 -14.68 -10.93
N PRO A 43 18.69 -15.01 -12.15
CA PRO A 43 17.29 -14.91 -12.54
C PRO A 43 16.32 -15.63 -11.59
N SER A 44 16.72 -16.77 -11.04
CA SER A 44 15.95 -17.55 -10.06
C SER A 44 15.83 -16.89 -8.67
N GLU A 45 16.67 -15.89 -8.38
CA GLU A 45 16.67 -15.12 -7.13
C GLU A 45 15.88 -13.80 -7.25
N LYS A 46 15.39 -13.48 -8.44
CA LYS A 46 14.60 -12.27 -8.68
C LYS A 46 13.15 -12.51 -8.34
N ILE A 47 12.57 -11.57 -7.60
CA ILE A 47 11.13 -11.48 -7.39
C ILE A 47 10.49 -10.88 -8.65
N THR A 48 9.52 -11.56 -9.22
CA THR A 48 8.79 -11.07 -10.38
C THR A 48 7.55 -10.29 -9.95
N LEU A 49 7.39 -9.09 -10.49
CA LEU A 49 6.38 -8.14 -10.07
C LEU A 49 5.34 -7.85 -11.15
N GLY A 50 4.07 -7.72 -10.73
CA GLY A 50 3.00 -7.06 -11.47
C GLY A 50 2.64 -5.73 -10.81
N ILE A 51 2.38 -4.70 -11.62
CA ILE A 51 1.93 -3.39 -11.15
C ILE A 51 0.44 -3.24 -11.49
N ILE A 52 -0.39 -2.97 -10.49
CA ILE A 52 -1.82 -2.72 -10.65
C ILE A 52 -2.08 -1.25 -10.27
N GLY A 53 -2.44 -0.43 -11.26
CA GLY A 53 -2.53 1.02 -11.17
C GLY A 53 -1.27 1.72 -11.70
N ALA A 54 -1.40 2.32 -12.88
CA ALA A 54 -0.36 3.07 -13.57
C ALA A 54 -0.66 4.59 -13.56
N GLY A 55 -1.28 5.06 -12.50
CA GLY A 55 -1.50 6.49 -12.22
C GLY A 55 -0.18 7.21 -11.90
N ASP A 56 -0.27 8.52 -11.64
CA ASP A 56 0.92 9.36 -11.43
C ASP A 56 1.82 8.82 -10.30
N HIS A 57 1.24 8.36 -9.20
CA HIS A 57 2.02 7.80 -8.08
C HIS A 57 2.66 6.45 -8.44
N GLY A 58 1.94 5.58 -9.15
CA GLY A 58 2.49 4.31 -9.64
C GLY A 58 3.68 4.52 -10.57
N VAL A 59 3.55 5.43 -11.55
CA VAL A 59 4.57 5.69 -12.59
C VAL A 59 5.76 6.49 -12.07
N HIS A 60 5.53 7.53 -11.25
CA HIS A 60 6.60 8.44 -10.83
C HIS A 60 7.22 8.08 -9.48
N TRP A 61 6.59 7.20 -8.69
CA TRP A 61 7.09 6.80 -7.37
C TRP A 61 7.38 5.30 -7.29
N ASN A 62 6.38 4.45 -7.46
CA ASN A 62 6.54 3.01 -7.21
C ASN A 62 7.40 2.30 -8.25
N ILE A 63 7.08 2.44 -9.54
CA ILE A 63 7.84 1.78 -10.62
C ILE A 63 9.32 2.14 -10.57
N PRO A 64 9.74 3.43 -10.54
CA PRO A 64 11.15 3.79 -10.49
C PRO A 64 11.88 3.23 -9.28
N ARG A 65 11.26 3.19 -8.11
CA ARG A 65 11.87 2.66 -6.88
C ARG A 65 12.09 1.15 -6.94
N PHE A 66 11.10 0.39 -7.39
CA PHE A 66 11.31 -1.04 -7.64
C PHE A 66 12.42 -1.28 -8.67
N MET A 67 12.50 -0.46 -9.71
CA MET A 67 13.53 -0.60 -10.75
C MET A 67 14.95 -0.26 -10.28
N THR A 68 15.13 0.39 -9.13
CA THR A 68 16.46 0.56 -8.53
C THR A 68 16.95 -0.67 -7.78
N GLU A 69 16.05 -1.57 -7.42
CA GLU A 69 16.38 -2.79 -6.68
C GLU A 69 16.81 -3.90 -7.66
N PRO A 70 18.01 -4.49 -7.51
CA PRO A 70 18.55 -5.43 -8.51
C PRO A 70 17.89 -6.80 -8.52
N ASP A 71 17.18 -7.14 -7.44
CA ASP A 71 16.65 -8.45 -7.15
C ASP A 71 15.14 -8.59 -7.38
N ASN A 72 14.57 -7.68 -8.18
CA ASN A 72 13.22 -7.81 -8.71
C ASN A 72 13.19 -7.56 -10.23
N GLN A 73 12.05 -7.88 -10.84
CA GLN A 73 11.80 -7.63 -12.26
C GLN A 73 10.30 -7.43 -12.50
N ILE A 74 9.93 -6.29 -13.07
CA ILE A 74 8.53 -5.99 -13.42
C ILE A 74 8.20 -6.66 -14.74
N LEU A 75 7.21 -7.57 -14.75
CA LEU A 75 6.79 -8.35 -15.92
C LEU A 75 5.46 -7.89 -16.52
N ALA A 76 4.66 -7.18 -15.75
CA ALA A 76 3.34 -6.76 -16.21
C ALA A 76 2.87 -5.48 -15.53
N VAL A 77 2.03 -4.72 -16.25
CA VAL A 77 1.32 -3.55 -15.74
C VAL A 77 -0.17 -3.66 -16.10
N CYS A 78 -1.02 -3.26 -15.17
CA CYS A 78 -2.46 -3.19 -15.33
C CYS A 78 -2.97 -1.79 -15.01
N ASP A 79 -3.79 -1.24 -15.88
CA ASP A 79 -4.57 -0.02 -15.64
C ASP A 79 -5.78 -0.02 -16.56
N VAL A 80 -6.89 0.51 -16.10
CA VAL A 80 -8.13 0.66 -16.88
C VAL A 80 -8.05 1.77 -17.93
N ASP A 81 -7.03 2.65 -17.83
CA ASP A 81 -6.71 3.68 -18.81
C ASP A 81 -5.60 3.18 -19.74
N THR A 82 -5.94 3.01 -21.00
CA THR A 82 -5.02 2.47 -22.04
C THR A 82 -3.78 3.35 -22.21
N GLU A 83 -3.92 4.68 -22.16
CA GLU A 83 -2.79 5.60 -22.34
C GLU A 83 -1.82 5.48 -21.16
N ARG A 84 -2.32 5.49 -19.91
CA ARG A 84 -1.51 5.32 -18.70
C ARG A 84 -0.80 3.98 -18.68
N ARG A 85 -1.53 2.91 -18.99
CA ARG A 85 -1.00 1.55 -19.07
C ARG A 85 0.15 1.42 -20.08
N LEU A 86 -0.02 1.97 -21.27
CA LEU A 86 0.99 1.90 -22.34
C LEU A 86 2.20 2.79 -22.05
N LYS A 87 2.03 3.95 -21.41
CA LYS A 87 3.13 4.78 -20.94
C LYS A 87 3.96 4.07 -19.87
N ALA A 88 3.31 3.43 -18.89
CA ALA A 88 4.01 2.66 -17.86
C ALA A 88 4.79 1.49 -18.46
N LYS A 89 4.18 0.74 -19.40
CA LYS A 89 4.86 -0.32 -20.16
C LYS A 89 6.11 0.20 -20.86
N ALA A 90 6.00 1.29 -21.60
CA ALA A 90 7.12 1.88 -22.34
C ALA A 90 8.27 2.31 -21.41
N LEU A 91 7.95 2.94 -20.27
CA LEU A 91 8.92 3.32 -19.24
C LEU A 91 9.68 2.09 -18.70
N ILE A 92 8.97 1.01 -18.41
CA ILE A 92 9.56 -0.23 -17.89
C ILE A 92 10.48 -0.86 -18.94
N GLU A 93 10.02 -0.97 -20.19
CA GLU A 93 10.79 -1.57 -21.28
C GLU A 93 12.03 -0.73 -21.66
N GLU A 94 11.93 0.59 -21.64
CA GLU A 94 13.06 1.49 -21.84
C GLU A 94 14.13 1.25 -20.76
N ARG A 95 13.73 1.18 -19.50
CA ARG A 95 14.64 0.98 -18.38
C ARG A 95 15.34 -0.38 -18.42
N TYR A 96 14.63 -1.43 -18.87
CA TYR A 96 15.20 -2.77 -19.06
C TYR A 96 15.78 -2.99 -20.46
N GLY A 97 16.01 -1.94 -21.27
CA GLY A 97 16.39 -2.01 -22.68
C GLY A 97 17.59 -2.89 -22.98
N GLU A 98 18.65 -2.83 -22.14
CA GLU A 98 19.81 -3.73 -22.27
C GLU A 98 19.43 -5.21 -22.07
N SER A 99 18.60 -5.50 -21.10
CA SER A 99 18.14 -6.85 -20.79
C SER A 99 17.22 -7.37 -21.88
N LEU A 100 16.39 -6.49 -22.44
CA LEU A 100 15.53 -6.78 -23.59
C LEU A 100 16.38 -7.11 -24.83
N ALA A 101 17.37 -6.27 -25.15
CA ALA A 101 18.28 -6.49 -26.29
C ALA A 101 19.11 -7.79 -26.16
N LYS A 102 19.47 -8.18 -24.95
CA LYS A 102 20.20 -9.43 -24.64
C LYS A 102 19.28 -10.67 -24.56
N GLY A 103 17.94 -10.50 -24.67
CA GLY A 103 16.96 -11.58 -24.54
C GLY A 103 16.81 -12.16 -23.12
N THR A 104 17.37 -11.48 -22.10
CA THR A 104 17.24 -11.86 -20.68
C THR A 104 16.01 -11.27 -19.99
N TYR A 105 15.30 -10.39 -20.67
CA TYR A 105 13.99 -9.86 -20.34
C TYR A 105 13.10 -9.97 -21.59
N LYS A 106 11.86 -10.43 -21.40
CA LYS A 106 10.94 -10.71 -22.53
C LYS A 106 9.97 -9.56 -22.84
N GLY A 107 10.05 -8.48 -22.08
CA GLY A 107 9.14 -7.35 -22.17
C GLY A 107 8.13 -7.30 -21.02
N CYS A 108 7.39 -6.20 -20.97
CA CYS A 108 6.32 -5.95 -20.01
C CYS A 108 4.97 -6.14 -20.69
N ASP A 109 4.10 -7.00 -20.16
CA ASP A 109 2.75 -7.15 -20.66
C ASP A 109 1.81 -6.10 -20.07
N ALA A 110 0.75 -5.74 -20.82
CA ALA A 110 -0.19 -4.69 -20.43
C ALA A 110 -1.62 -5.22 -20.39
N TYR A 111 -2.27 -5.10 -19.23
CA TYR A 111 -3.61 -5.65 -18.95
C TYR A 111 -4.60 -4.53 -18.63
N ASN A 112 -5.86 -4.67 -19.06
CA ASN A 112 -6.95 -3.79 -18.66
C ASN A 112 -7.55 -4.24 -17.30
N ASP A 113 -7.68 -5.53 -17.13
CA ASP A 113 -8.27 -6.16 -15.95
C ASP A 113 -7.17 -6.79 -15.09
N PHE A 114 -7.16 -6.43 -13.81
CA PHE A 114 -6.17 -6.95 -12.87
C PHE A 114 -6.26 -8.47 -12.67
N ARG A 115 -7.44 -9.06 -12.93
CA ARG A 115 -7.65 -10.51 -12.82
C ARG A 115 -6.82 -11.28 -13.84
N ASP A 116 -6.66 -10.73 -15.05
CA ASP A 116 -5.81 -11.32 -16.10
C ASP A 116 -4.34 -11.28 -15.70
N LEU A 117 -3.88 -10.18 -15.09
CA LEU A 117 -2.52 -10.09 -14.56
C LEU A 117 -2.31 -11.10 -13.43
N LEU A 118 -3.25 -11.23 -12.50
CA LEU A 118 -3.14 -12.14 -11.36
C LEU A 118 -3.20 -13.63 -11.76
N ALA A 119 -3.80 -13.96 -12.91
CA ALA A 119 -3.84 -15.32 -13.44
C ALA A 119 -2.46 -15.83 -13.92
N ARG A 120 -1.46 -14.94 -14.06
CA ARG A 120 -0.10 -15.32 -14.47
C ARG A 120 0.61 -16.13 -13.39
N GLY A 121 1.14 -17.29 -13.78
CA GLY A 121 1.92 -18.16 -12.89
C GLY A 121 3.36 -17.71 -12.67
N ASP A 122 3.87 -16.78 -13.48
CA ASP A 122 5.24 -16.27 -13.45
C ASP A 122 5.38 -14.92 -12.70
N ILE A 123 4.34 -14.47 -12.01
CA ILE A 123 4.37 -13.29 -11.12
C ILE A 123 4.35 -13.78 -9.67
N ASP A 124 5.33 -13.37 -8.86
CA ASP A 124 5.46 -13.71 -7.45
C ASP A 124 4.68 -12.75 -6.56
N ALA A 125 4.72 -11.45 -6.90
CA ALA A 125 4.16 -10.41 -6.07
C ALA A 125 3.56 -9.27 -6.90
N VAL A 126 2.71 -8.45 -6.29
CA VAL A 126 2.10 -7.30 -6.92
C VAL A 126 2.27 -6.03 -6.09
N MET A 127 2.41 -4.89 -6.80
CA MET A 127 2.26 -3.56 -6.25
C MET A 127 0.93 -2.98 -6.70
N ILE A 128 0.10 -2.54 -5.76
CA ILE A 128 -1.21 -1.93 -6.01
C ILE A 128 -1.11 -0.43 -5.72
N ALA A 129 -1.35 0.39 -6.75
CA ALA A 129 -1.32 1.85 -6.70
C ALA A 129 -2.54 2.46 -7.43
N THR A 130 -3.70 1.86 -7.20
CA THR A 130 -5.01 2.28 -7.71
C THR A 130 -5.58 3.45 -6.90
N PRO A 131 -6.76 4.02 -7.24
CA PRO A 131 -7.53 4.83 -6.29
C PRO A 131 -7.93 4.03 -5.04
N ASP A 132 -8.15 4.72 -3.90
CA ASP A 132 -8.34 4.10 -2.58
C ASP A 132 -9.43 3.03 -2.57
N HIS A 133 -10.55 3.26 -3.24
CA HIS A 133 -11.65 2.29 -3.33
C HIS A 133 -11.26 0.97 -4.02
N TRP A 134 -10.17 0.96 -4.78
CA TRP A 134 -9.65 -0.20 -5.47
C TRP A 134 -8.43 -0.86 -4.80
N HIS A 135 -8.05 -0.47 -3.57
CA HIS A 135 -6.91 -1.10 -2.90
C HIS A 135 -7.21 -2.52 -2.43
N VAL A 136 -8.36 -2.73 -1.80
CA VAL A 136 -8.65 -3.96 -1.06
C VAL A 136 -9.04 -5.13 -1.97
N ILE A 137 -9.91 -4.93 -2.94
CA ILE A 137 -10.37 -6.03 -3.80
C ILE A 137 -9.23 -6.69 -4.57
N PRO A 138 -8.36 -5.97 -5.32
CA PRO A 138 -7.22 -6.59 -5.98
C PRO A 138 -6.23 -7.24 -5.02
N ALA A 139 -6.05 -6.69 -3.82
CA ALA A 139 -5.18 -7.27 -2.79
C ALA A 139 -5.71 -8.62 -2.28
N ILE A 140 -7.03 -8.73 -2.06
CA ILE A 140 -7.69 -9.99 -1.72
C ILE A 140 -7.55 -11.03 -2.84
N TYR A 141 -7.77 -10.63 -4.09
CA TYR A 141 -7.61 -11.52 -5.24
C TYR A 141 -6.15 -11.96 -5.40
N ALA A 142 -5.19 -11.06 -5.23
CA ALA A 142 -3.76 -11.38 -5.26
C ALA A 142 -3.38 -12.40 -4.19
N ALA A 143 -3.82 -12.19 -2.94
CA ALA A 143 -3.58 -13.12 -1.85
C ALA A 143 -4.18 -14.52 -2.13
N LYS A 144 -5.42 -14.57 -2.62
CA LYS A 144 -6.09 -15.82 -3.03
C LYS A 144 -5.37 -16.51 -4.21
N ALA A 145 -4.74 -15.74 -5.12
CA ALA A 145 -3.93 -16.25 -6.21
C ALA A 145 -2.48 -16.61 -5.80
N GLY A 146 -2.16 -16.55 -4.50
CA GLY A 146 -0.86 -16.93 -3.96
C GLY A 146 0.23 -15.87 -4.14
N LYS A 147 -0.11 -14.62 -4.51
CA LYS A 147 0.82 -13.51 -4.67
C LYS A 147 1.05 -12.79 -3.35
N ASP A 148 2.27 -12.33 -3.12
CA ASP A 148 2.56 -11.37 -2.06
C ASP A 148 2.19 -9.95 -2.53
N VAL A 149 1.87 -9.05 -1.61
CA VAL A 149 1.22 -7.77 -1.96
C VAL A 149 1.90 -6.60 -1.26
N MET A 150 2.26 -5.59 -2.03
CA MET A 150 2.45 -4.24 -1.53
C MET A 150 1.29 -3.38 -2.02
N CYS A 151 0.68 -2.60 -1.13
CA CYS A 151 -0.47 -1.76 -1.46
C CYS A 151 -0.27 -0.33 -0.97
N GLU A 152 -0.62 0.64 -1.82
CA GLU A 152 -0.57 2.05 -1.44
C GLU A 152 -1.49 2.37 -0.27
N LYS A 153 -1.13 3.44 0.41
CA LYS A 153 -1.94 4.12 1.41
C LYS A 153 -2.96 5.07 0.72
N PRO A 154 -4.08 5.37 1.35
CA PRO A 154 -4.69 4.76 2.55
C PRO A 154 -5.19 3.35 2.25
N LEU A 155 -4.96 2.41 3.16
CA LEU A 155 -5.10 0.98 2.88
C LEU A 155 -6.49 0.56 2.39
N SER A 156 -7.55 1.16 2.92
CA SER A 156 -8.94 0.78 2.63
C SER A 156 -9.87 2.00 2.61
N LEU A 157 -11.02 1.86 1.96
CA LEU A 157 -12.07 2.87 1.93
C LEU A 157 -13.01 2.79 3.14
N THR A 158 -13.12 1.61 3.77
CA THR A 158 -13.95 1.38 4.96
C THR A 158 -13.20 0.55 5.99
N VAL A 159 -13.66 0.59 7.26
CA VAL A 159 -13.11 -0.26 8.32
C VAL A 159 -13.32 -1.74 7.98
N ARG A 160 -14.49 -2.10 7.44
CA ARG A 160 -14.81 -3.47 7.06
C ARG A 160 -13.87 -4.02 5.99
N GLU A 161 -13.59 -3.24 4.96
CA GLU A 161 -12.64 -3.64 3.90
C GLU A 161 -11.25 -3.95 4.47
N GLY A 162 -10.71 -3.05 5.31
CA GLY A 162 -9.40 -3.24 5.92
C GLY A 162 -9.33 -4.51 6.80
N ARG A 163 -10.38 -4.82 7.56
CA ARG A 163 -10.47 -6.04 8.36
C ARG A 163 -10.49 -7.29 7.50
N VAL A 164 -11.33 -7.31 6.47
CA VAL A 164 -11.40 -8.47 5.55
C VAL A 164 -10.07 -8.70 4.83
N LEU A 165 -9.38 -7.61 4.44
CA LEU A 165 -8.06 -7.71 3.84
C LEU A 165 -7.04 -8.32 4.81
N SER A 166 -6.93 -7.79 6.03
CA SER A 166 -5.99 -8.30 7.05
C SER A 166 -6.22 -9.78 7.34
N ASP A 167 -7.48 -10.18 7.52
CA ASP A 167 -7.83 -11.58 7.75
C ASP A 167 -7.51 -12.47 6.54
N THR A 168 -7.69 -11.96 5.32
CA THR A 168 -7.36 -12.68 4.08
C THR A 168 -5.85 -12.88 3.94
N ILE A 169 -5.05 -11.83 4.16
CA ILE A 169 -3.59 -11.93 4.09
C ILE A 169 -3.06 -12.99 5.07
N ARG A 170 -3.55 -12.97 6.31
CA ARG A 170 -3.21 -13.95 7.34
C ARG A 170 -3.65 -15.37 6.93
N ARG A 171 -4.89 -15.53 6.46
CA ARG A 171 -5.44 -16.82 6.05
C ARG A 171 -4.64 -17.47 4.92
N TYR A 172 -4.19 -16.69 3.94
CA TYR A 172 -3.44 -17.20 2.80
C TYR A 172 -1.92 -17.17 3.01
N ASN A 173 -1.46 -16.75 4.19
CA ASN A 173 -0.04 -16.64 4.57
C ASN A 173 0.79 -15.89 3.53
N ARG A 174 0.32 -14.71 3.13
CA ARG A 174 1.01 -13.84 2.18
C ARG A 174 1.78 -12.76 2.92
N ILE A 175 2.91 -12.37 2.36
CA ILE A 175 3.60 -11.17 2.79
C ILE A 175 2.80 -9.97 2.29
N PHE A 176 2.63 -9.01 3.18
CA PHE A 176 1.92 -7.77 2.88
C PHE A 176 2.68 -6.57 3.43
N GLN A 177 2.77 -5.52 2.61
CA GLN A 177 3.31 -4.23 3.01
C GLN A 177 2.32 -3.12 2.64
N THR A 178 1.85 -2.37 3.62
CA THR A 178 1.24 -1.06 3.38
C THR A 178 2.34 -0.06 3.06
N ALA A 179 2.18 0.76 2.03
CA ALA A 179 3.17 1.75 1.62
C ALA A 179 3.27 2.93 2.62
N SER A 180 3.61 2.61 3.87
CA SER A 180 3.84 3.55 4.97
C SER A 180 5.28 4.05 4.96
N GLU A 181 5.65 4.80 3.91
CA GLU A 181 7.02 5.23 3.61
C GLU A 181 7.73 5.98 4.75
N ASN A 182 6.96 6.65 5.62
CA ASN A 182 7.52 7.42 6.74
C ASN A 182 8.26 6.56 7.75
N ARG A 183 7.96 5.27 7.84
CA ARG A 183 8.71 4.33 8.70
C ARG A 183 10.16 4.12 8.25
N SER A 184 10.46 4.40 6.96
CA SER A 184 11.83 4.39 6.41
C SER A 184 12.55 5.74 6.53
N VAL A 185 11.87 6.81 6.93
CA VAL A 185 12.47 8.13 7.12
C VAL A 185 13.24 8.16 8.44
N PRO A 186 14.56 8.47 8.44
CA PRO A 186 15.41 8.39 9.63
C PRO A 186 14.88 9.18 10.82
N GLU A 187 14.45 10.42 10.57
CA GLU A 187 13.96 11.34 11.59
C GLU A 187 12.69 10.79 12.25
N TYR A 188 11.75 10.29 11.48
CA TYR A 188 10.51 9.72 12.01
C TYR A 188 10.73 8.41 12.76
N HIS A 189 11.61 7.54 12.23
CA HIS A 189 11.98 6.31 12.93
C HIS A 189 12.59 6.62 14.30
N ARG A 190 13.59 7.52 14.31
CA ARG A 190 14.24 7.95 15.56
C ARG A 190 13.26 8.61 16.53
N MET A 191 12.37 9.46 16.04
CA MET A 191 11.35 10.10 16.85
C MET A 191 10.48 9.06 17.58
N CYS A 192 9.98 8.06 16.85
CA CYS A 192 9.17 6.99 17.44
C CYS A 192 9.98 6.17 18.45
N GLU A 193 11.24 5.85 18.17
CA GLU A 193 12.11 5.13 19.13
C GLU A 193 12.36 5.93 20.41
N LEU A 194 12.63 7.24 20.31
CA LEU A 194 12.81 8.09 21.50
C LEU A 194 11.55 8.12 22.37
N VAL A 195 10.36 8.25 21.76
CA VAL A 195 9.08 8.20 22.50
C VAL A 195 8.87 6.85 23.15
N ARG A 196 9.12 5.74 22.41
CA ARG A 196 8.96 4.37 22.90
C ARG A 196 9.90 4.04 24.06
N ASN A 197 11.07 4.65 24.11
CA ASN A 197 12.06 4.51 25.17
C ASN A 197 11.86 5.54 26.32
N GLY A 198 10.75 6.28 26.32
CA GLY A 198 10.37 7.17 27.42
C GLY A 198 11.22 8.43 27.55
N ARG A 199 11.88 8.91 26.49
CA ARG A 199 12.75 10.09 26.53
C ARG A 199 11.99 11.41 26.78
N ILE A 200 10.68 11.38 26.70
CA ILE A 200 9.79 12.50 27.07
C ILE A 200 9.00 12.21 28.35
N GLY A 201 9.41 11.19 29.11
CA GLY A 201 8.63 10.66 30.23
C GLY A 201 7.39 9.89 29.74
N LYS A 202 6.32 9.85 30.56
CA LYS A 202 5.06 9.20 30.15
C LYS A 202 4.38 10.01 29.05
N LEU A 203 4.07 9.38 27.91
CA LEU A 203 3.31 10.00 26.83
C LEU A 203 1.89 10.37 27.30
N LEU A 204 1.49 11.62 27.08
CA LEU A 204 0.20 12.18 27.48
C LEU A 204 -0.67 12.54 26.27
N GLU A 205 -0.08 13.20 25.27
CA GLU A 205 -0.80 13.71 24.10
C GLU A 205 0.04 13.58 22.83
N ILE A 206 -0.66 13.33 21.73
CA ILE A 206 -0.12 13.33 20.37
C ILE A 206 -0.92 14.34 19.56
N ILE A 207 -0.25 15.24 18.87
CA ILE A 207 -0.86 16.20 17.96
C ILE A 207 -0.41 15.87 16.54
N VAL A 208 -1.38 15.64 15.65
CA VAL A 208 -1.18 15.40 14.23
C VAL A 208 -1.85 16.54 13.47
N ASP A 209 -1.04 17.32 12.80
CA ASP A 209 -1.50 18.39 11.90
C ASP A 209 -1.45 17.90 10.45
N LEU A 210 -2.55 18.06 9.72
CA LEU A 210 -2.72 17.63 8.32
C LEU A 210 -3.07 18.82 7.44
N PRO A 211 -2.83 18.79 6.11
CA PRO A 211 -3.22 19.87 5.23
C PRO A 211 -4.71 20.17 5.30
N SER A 212 -5.10 21.41 5.02
CA SER A 212 -6.49 21.82 4.90
C SER A 212 -6.89 21.95 3.42
N GLY A 213 -8.21 21.87 3.17
CA GLY A 213 -8.81 22.04 1.85
C GLY A 213 -8.62 20.86 0.91
N HIS A 214 -9.18 21.02 -0.27
CA HIS A 214 -9.00 20.08 -1.37
C HIS A 214 -7.87 20.57 -2.28
N SER A 215 -6.84 19.76 -2.49
CA SER A 215 -5.79 20.03 -3.48
C SER A 215 -6.30 19.65 -4.88
N ILE A 216 -7.25 20.42 -5.40
CA ILE A 216 -7.92 20.15 -6.66
C ILE A 216 -7.00 20.43 -7.84
N GLN A 217 -6.86 19.44 -8.72
CA GLN A 217 -6.29 19.66 -10.05
C GLN A 217 -7.38 20.15 -11.01
N PRO A 218 -7.09 21.16 -11.85
CA PRO A 218 -8.08 21.69 -12.80
C PRO A 218 -8.58 20.60 -13.75
N ALA A 219 -9.90 20.37 -13.76
CA ALA A 219 -10.56 19.44 -14.67
C ALA A 219 -12.05 19.82 -14.79
N SER A 220 -12.65 19.52 -15.94
CA SER A 220 -14.06 19.80 -16.17
C SER A 220 -14.96 18.93 -15.30
N GLN A 221 -15.98 19.55 -14.70
CA GLN A 221 -17.07 18.85 -14.00
C GLN A 221 -18.28 18.57 -14.93
N GLU A 222 -18.21 18.96 -16.18
CA GLU A 222 -19.24 18.68 -17.18
C GLU A 222 -19.29 17.16 -17.46
N TYR A 223 -20.50 16.62 -17.47
CA TYR A 223 -20.72 15.20 -17.76
C TYR A 223 -20.55 14.94 -19.26
N THR A 224 -19.68 14.00 -19.58
CA THR A 224 -19.37 13.61 -20.95
C THR A 224 -19.27 12.08 -21.06
N ALA A 225 -19.16 11.58 -22.27
CA ALA A 225 -18.75 10.18 -22.44
C ALA A 225 -17.29 9.99 -21.96
N PRO A 226 -16.95 8.83 -21.36
CA PRO A 226 -15.57 8.51 -21.03
C PRO A 226 -14.67 8.57 -22.28
N PRO A 227 -13.40 8.97 -22.15
CA PRO A 227 -12.45 8.96 -23.26
C PRO A 227 -12.31 7.55 -23.85
N LYS A 228 -12.07 7.51 -25.17
CA LYS A 228 -11.79 6.21 -25.82
C LYS A 228 -10.55 5.56 -25.18
N GLY A 229 -10.69 4.31 -24.78
CA GLY A 229 -9.61 3.56 -24.13
C GLY A 229 -9.55 3.71 -22.61
N PHE A 230 -10.52 4.41 -22.02
CA PHE A 230 -10.71 4.45 -20.56
C PHE A 230 -11.93 3.61 -20.18
N ASP A 231 -11.70 2.49 -19.51
CA ASP A 231 -12.74 1.60 -19.00
C ASP A 231 -13.33 2.17 -17.71
N TYR A 232 -14.27 3.08 -17.87
CA TYR A 232 -14.86 3.82 -16.75
C TYR A 232 -15.74 2.94 -15.85
N ASP A 233 -16.37 1.91 -16.40
CA ASP A 233 -17.16 0.97 -15.59
C ASP A 233 -16.26 0.18 -14.63
N LEU A 234 -15.13 -0.32 -15.13
CA LEU A 234 -14.13 -0.99 -14.29
C LEU A 234 -13.41 0.01 -13.35
N TRP A 235 -13.27 1.29 -13.76
CA TRP A 235 -12.74 2.32 -12.86
C TRP A 235 -13.67 2.58 -11.67
N LEU A 236 -14.98 2.65 -11.89
CA LEU A 236 -15.99 2.77 -10.82
C LEU A 236 -15.97 1.54 -9.91
N GLY A 237 -15.90 0.35 -10.51
CA GLY A 237 -15.85 -0.91 -9.78
C GLY A 237 -17.03 -1.10 -8.84
N GLN A 238 -16.73 -1.28 -7.55
CA GLN A 238 -17.69 -1.46 -6.48
C GLN A 238 -18.38 -0.16 -6.01
N ALA A 239 -17.87 1.00 -6.44
CA ALA A 239 -18.47 2.28 -6.08
C ALA A 239 -19.86 2.45 -6.75
N PRO A 240 -20.74 3.30 -6.21
CA PRO A 240 -22.02 3.60 -6.84
C PRO A 240 -21.86 4.07 -8.28
N GLU A 241 -22.82 3.72 -9.12
CA GLU A 241 -22.88 4.22 -10.50
C GLU A 241 -22.96 5.76 -10.53
N ALA A 242 -22.11 6.37 -11.34
CA ALA A 242 -22.07 7.83 -11.48
C ALA A 242 -21.64 8.21 -12.90
N PRO A 243 -22.22 9.28 -13.47
CA PRO A 243 -21.83 9.74 -14.79
C PRO A 243 -20.38 10.23 -14.81
N TYR A 244 -19.71 9.98 -15.93
CA TYR A 244 -18.32 10.40 -16.09
C TYR A 244 -18.20 11.93 -16.21
N CYS A 245 -17.23 12.48 -15.50
CA CYS A 245 -16.62 13.77 -15.80
C CYS A 245 -15.12 13.72 -15.48
N PRO A 246 -14.28 14.49 -16.18
CA PRO A 246 -12.82 14.50 -15.93
C PRO A 246 -12.46 14.80 -14.47
N ALA A 247 -13.19 15.68 -13.80
CA ALA A 247 -12.95 16.09 -12.44
C ALA A 247 -13.23 14.99 -11.38
N ARG A 248 -13.91 13.90 -11.75
CA ARG A 248 -14.20 12.78 -10.85
C ARG A 248 -13.02 11.81 -10.67
N CYS A 249 -12.22 11.68 -11.72
CA CYS A 249 -11.20 10.64 -11.84
C CYS A 249 -9.78 11.15 -11.50
N HIS A 250 -8.80 10.26 -11.63
CA HIS A 250 -7.37 10.54 -11.49
C HIS A 250 -7.03 11.15 -10.13
N TRP A 251 -6.45 12.36 -10.07
CA TRP A 251 -6.05 13.00 -8.83
C TRP A 251 -7.24 13.35 -7.91
N ASN A 252 -8.32 13.85 -8.51
CA ASN A 252 -9.43 14.47 -7.75
C ASN A 252 -10.40 13.46 -7.11
N PHE A 253 -10.30 12.17 -7.39
CA PHE A 253 -11.10 11.13 -6.71
C PHE A 253 -11.01 11.24 -5.19
N ARG A 254 -9.88 11.74 -4.68
CA ARG A 254 -9.59 11.92 -3.25
C ARG A 254 -10.62 12.77 -2.51
N TRP A 255 -11.34 13.62 -3.24
CA TRP A 255 -12.28 14.58 -2.66
C TRP A 255 -13.73 14.11 -2.73
N ILE A 256 -13.95 12.87 -3.13
CA ILE A 256 -15.26 12.25 -3.28
C ILE A 256 -15.37 11.06 -2.35
N LEU A 257 -16.31 11.10 -1.39
CA LEU A 257 -16.47 10.06 -0.35
C LEU A 257 -16.72 8.66 -0.92
N ASP A 258 -17.28 8.55 -2.12
CA ASP A 258 -17.47 7.25 -2.76
C ASP A 258 -16.15 6.56 -3.15
N TYR A 259 -15.04 7.31 -3.23
CA TYR A 259 -13.76 6.79 -3.69
C TYR A 259 -12.62 6.96 -2.68
N SER A 260 -12.75 7.89 -1.73
CA SER A 260 -11.72 8.20 -0.74
C SER A 260 -12.32 8.84 0.52
N GLY A 261 -11.58 8.86 1.61
CA GLY A 261 -11.95 9.56 2.84
C GLY A 261 -11.42 10.99 2.94
N GLY A 262 -10.89 11.55 1.85
CA GLY A 262 -10.37 12.92 1.79
C GLY A 262 -9.00 13.10 2.46
N MET A 263 -8.70 14.34 2.81
CA MET A 263 -7.41 14.73 3.40
C MET A 263 -7.11 13.97 4.70
N LEU A 264 -8.15 13.64 5.49
CA LEU A 264 -8.00 12.91 6.73
C LEU A 264 -7.47 11.48 6.53
N THR A 265 -7.87 10.81 5.46
CA THR A 265 -7.36 9.47 5.14
C THR A 265 -6.08 9.52 4.32
N ASP A 266 -5.98 10.38 3.32
CA ASP A 266 -4.84 10.47 2.41
C ASP A 266 -3.55 10.85 3.16
N TRP A 267 -3.56 11.95 3.93
CA TRP A 267 -2.42 12.40 4.74
C TRP A 267 -2.39 11.76 6.12
N GLY A 268 -3.57 11.45 6.69
CA GLY A 268 -3.66 10.77 7.98
C GLY A 268 -2.97 9.42 7.97
N ALA A 269 -3.05 8.67 6.87
CA ALA A 269 -2.35 7.39 6.71
C ALA A 269 -0.82 7.50 6.94
N HIS A 270 -0.23 8.68 6.75
CA HIS A 270 1.20 8.92 7.02
C HIS A 270 1.49 9.26 8.48
N LEU A 271 0.75 10.20 9.07
CA LEU A 271 1.10 10.76 10.38
C LEU A 271 0.36 10.07 11.53
N ILE A 272 -0.86 9.56 11.31
CA ILE A 272 -1.55 8.70 12.30
C ILE A 272 -0.81 7.36 12.45
N ASP A 273 -0.18 6.86 11.38
CA ASP A 273 0.68 5.67 11.46
C ASP A 273 1.84 5.88 12.45
N LEU A 274 2.53 7.01 12.37
CA LEU A 274 3.58 7.36 13.32
C LEU A 274 3.05 7.53 14.75
N ALA A 275 1.85 8.11 14.90
CA ALA A 275 1.19 8.22 16.20
C ALA A 275 0.91 6.85 16.84
N GLN A 276 0.38 5.90 16.06
CA GLN A 276 0.16 4.52 16.50
C GLN A 276 1.46 3.82 16.86
N TRP A 277 2.49 3.97 16.03
CA TRP A 277 3.79 3.34 16.20
C TRP A 277 4.50 3.82 17.49
N ALA A 278 4.56 5.13 17.68
CA ALA A 278 5.15 5.74 18.88
C ALA A 278 4.35 5.44 20.15
N ASN A 279 3.02 5.37 20.06
CA ASN A 279 2.13 5.06 21.21
C ASN A 279 2.08 3.56 21.55
N ASN A 280 2.73 2.68 20.76
CA ASN A 280 2.61 1.22 20.93
C ASN A 280 1.18 0.69 20.82
N THR A 281 0.42 1.22 19.86
CA THR A 281 -1.01 0.91 19.69
C THR A 281 -1.35 0.36 18.29
N GLU A 282 -0.37 -0.18 17.58
CA GLU A 282 -0.50 -0.67 16.20
C GLU A 282 -1.52 -1.83 16.04
N HIS A 283 -1.85 -2.53 17.14
CA HIS A 283 -2.81 -3.63 17.16
C HIS A 283 -4.12 -3.29 17.87
N THR A 284 -4.35 -2.02 18.18
CA THR A 284 -5.55 -1.54 18.86
C THR A 284 -5.93 -0.16 18.32
N GLY A 285 -6.75 0.60 19.04
CA GLY A 285 -7.16 1.94 18.66
C GLY A 285 -7.68 2.75 19.84
N PRO A 286 -8.16 3.97 19.61
CA PRO A 286 -8.80 4.78 20.63
C PRO A 286 -10.10 4.13 21.12
N VAL A 287 -10.59 4.53 22.29
CA VAL A 287 -11.87 4.06 22.87
C VAL A 287 -12.98 5.11 22.76
N THR A 288 -12.64 6.37 22.50
CA THR A 288 -13.59 7.43 22.17
C THR A 288 -13.09 8.26 21.02
N VAL A 289 -14.01 8.84 20.25
CA VAL A 289 -13.74 9.79 19.18
C VAL A 289 -14.84 10.85 19.15
N GLU A 290 -14.44 12.10 19.03
CA GLU A 290 -15.32 13.23 18.76
C GLU A 290 -14.61 14.22 17.84
N GLY A 291 -15.36 14.98 17.06
CA GLY A 291 -14.78 15.97 16.18
C GLY A 291 -15.82 16.72 15.37
N HIS A 292 -15.33 17.77 14.73
CA HIS A 292 -16.11 18.56 13.80
C HIS A 292 -15.32 18.77 12.50
N GLY A 293 -16.05 18.93 11.40
CA GLY A 293 -15.47 19.16 10.09
C GLY A 293 -16.36 20.08 9.24
N GLU A 294 -15.71 20.82 8.35
CA GLU A 294 -16.39 21.61 7.34
C GLU A 294 -16.53 20.78 6.07
N PHE A 295 -17.74 20.45 5.67
CA PHE A 295 -18.03 19.70 4.44
C PHE A 295 -18.67 20.63 3.40
N PRO A 296 -18.25 20.57 2.12
CA PRO A 296 -18.94 21.25 1.05
C PRO A 296 -20.42 20.83 0.98
N GLN A 297 -21.32 21.80 0.84
CA GLN A 297 -22.77 21.54 0.78
C GLN A 297 -23.26 21.31 -0.66
N GLU A 298 -22.46 21.69 -1.65
CA GLU A 298 -22.80 21.61 -3.07
C GLU A 298 -21.58 21.21 -3.90
N GLY A 299 -21.84 20.72 -5.10
CA GLY A 299 -20.81 20.35 -6.07
C GLY A 299 -20.39 18.88 -6.01
N LEU A 300 -19.33 18.56 -6.72
CA LEU A 300 -18.83 17.19 -6.90
C LEU A 300 -18.07 16.66 -5.67
N TYR A 301 -17.35 17.54 -4.99
CA TYR A 301 -16.44 17.17 -3.89
C TYR A 301 -17.14 17.31 -2.55
N ASN A 302 -17.08 16.26 -1.74
CA ASN A 302 -17.88 16.14 -0.52
C ASN A 302 -17.12 15.60 0.71
N THR A 303 -15.79 15.46 0.64
CA THR A 303 -14.98 15.17 1.82
C THR A 303 -14.75 16.43 2.66
N ALA A 304 -14.39 16.28 3.93
CA ALA A 304 -14.12 17.42 4.81
C ALA A 304 -12.94 18.26 4.31
N THR A 305 -13.09 19.60 4.32
CA THR A 305 -12.05 20.56 3.92
C THR A 305 -11.24 21.09 5.10
N LYS A 306 -11.85 21.14 6.28
CA LYS A 306 -11.19 21.41 7.55
C LYS A 306 -11.79 20.53 8.62
N PHE A 307 -10.97 20.18 9.61
CA PHE A 307 -11.41 19.34 10.71
C PHE A 307 -10.54 19.54 11.94
N GLU A 308 -11.13 19.20 13.09
CA GLU A 308 -10.45 18.95 14.35
C GLU A 308 -11.15 17.78 15.06
N ILE A 309 -10.38 16.73 15.36
CA ILE A 309 -10.87 15.46 15.87
C ILE A 309 -10.03 15.07 17.08
N HIS A 310 -10.69 14.66 18.17
CA HIS A 310 -10.09 14.23 19.41
C HIS A 310 -10.38 12.76 19.66
N TYR A 311 -9.35 12.03 19.97
CA TYR A 311 -9.41 10.61 20.30
C TYR A 311 -8.81 10.37 21.68
N GLN A 312 -9.39 9.45 22.42
CA GLN A 312 -8.86 9.00 23.71
C GLN A 312 -8.52 7.53 23.64
N TYR A 313 -7.28 7.16 23.98
CA TYR A 313 -6.86 5.77 24.08
C TYR A 313 -7.08 5.22 25.50
N ALA A 314 -7.21 3.88 25.61
CA ALA A 314 -7.38 3.21 26.90
C ALA A 314 -6.18 3.39 27.85
N ASN A 315 -4.96 3.60 27.32
CA ASN A 315 -3.75 3.87 28.09
C ASN A 315 -3.68 5.31 28.64
N GLY A 316 -4.70 6.13 28.34
CA GLY A 316 -4.80 7.52 28.79
C GLY A 316 -4.21 8.56 27.83
N VAL A 317 -3.58 8.14 26.73
CA VAL A 317 -3.03 9.05 25.72
C VAL A 317 -4.17 9.70 24.93
N LYS A 318 -4.09 11.00 24.70
CA LYS A 318 -4.96 11.75 23.79
C LYS A 318 -4.30 11.87 22.42
N LEU A 319 -5.08 11.74 21.35
CA LEU A 319 -4.65 12.07 20.00
C LEU A 319 -5.57 13.17 19.46
N THR A 320 -4.98 14.28 19.03
CA THR A 320 -5.67 15.36 18.33
C THR A 320 -5.21 15.37 16.88
N VAL A 321 -6.15 15.26 15.93
CA VAL A 321 -5.89 15.34 14.49
C VAL A 321 -6.62 16.55 13.94
N ARG A 322 -5.90 17.49 13.31
CA ARG A 322 -6.49 18.77 12.88
C ARG A 322 -5.89 19.31 11.58
N SER A 323 -6.65 20.16 10.90
CA SER A 323 -6.24 20.79 9.64
C SER A 323 -5.32 21.98 9.88
N ARG A 324 -4.01 21.81 9.56
CA ARG A 324 -2.95 22.83 9.63
C ARG A 324 -1.81 22.51 8.66
N THR A 325 -0.65 23.14 8.81
CA THR A 325 0.59 22.70 8.17
C THR A 325 0.97 21.30 8.67
N PRO A 326 1.28 20.34 7.77
CA PRO A 326 1.56 18.96 8.17
C PRO A 326 2.70 18.85 9.17
N ALA A 327 2.42 18.34 10.36
CA ALA A 327 3.38 18.17 11.45
C ALA A 327 2.91 17.09 12.43
N ILE A 328 3.83 16.62 13.28
CA ILE A 328 3.50 15.71 14.38
C ILE A 328 4.28 16.09 15.63
N GLN A 329 3.61 16.04 16.79
CA GLN A 329 4.21 16.32 18.10
C GLN A 329 3.74 15.31 19.14
N PHE A 330 4.67 14.83 19.95
CA PHE A 330 4.46 13.96 21.11
C PHE A 330 4.77 14.73 22.39
N ILE A 331 3.83 14.79 23.30
CA ILE A 331 3.91 15.54 24.55
C ILE A 331 3.87 14.55 25.72
N GLY A 332 4.90 14.56 26.53
CA GLY A 332 5.04 13.72 27.71
C GLY A 332 5.10 14.50 29.01
N THR A 333 5.36 13.79 30.12
CA THR A 333 5.49 14.39 31.45
C THR A 333 6.81 15.13 31.68
N GLU A 334 7.82 14.86 30.85
CA GLU A 334 9.18 15.38 31.02
C GLU A 334 9.65 16.19 29.82
N GLY A 335 8.80 16.41 28.82
CA GLY A 335 9.13 17.20 27.64
C GLY A 335 8.24 16.86 26.46
N TRP A 336 8.63 17.41 25.30
CA TRP A 336 7.98 17.11 24.03
C TRP A 336 9.00 16.88 22.92
N LEU A 337 8.58 16.16 21.88
CA LEU A 337 9.38 15.83 20.69
C LEU A 337 8.47 15.86 19.45
N GLY A 338 8.93 16.42 18.35
CA GLY A 338 8.15 16.49 17.11
C GLY A 338 8.84 17.25 16.00
N ASN A 339 8.06 17.72 15.04
CA ASN A 339 8.50 18.64 13.98
C ASN A 339 7.40 19.68 13.71
N ASP A 340 7.73 20.71 12.92
CA ASP A 340 6.84 21.81 12.55
C ASP A 340 6.50 21.83 11.04
N GLY A 341 6.85 20.77 10.30
CA GLY A 341 6.58 20.64 8.89
C GLY A 341 6.78 19.20 8.38
N TRP A 342 6.26 18.90 7.19
CA TRP A 342 6.44 17.60 6.56
C TRP A 342 7.93 17.26 6.38
N ARG A 343 8.39 16.22 7.07
CA ARG A 343 9.80 15.78 7.07
C ARG A 343 10.81 16.87 7.47
N ALA A 344 10.33 17.88 8.20
CA ALA A 344 11.20 18.89 8.78
C ALA A 344 12.09 18.29 9.88
N PRO A 345 13.22 18.92 10.21
CA PRO A 345 14.08 18.49 11.29
C PRO A 345 13.32 18.33 12.61
N LEU A 346 13.74 17.36 13.43
CA LEU A 346 13.16 17.14 14.74
C LEU A 346 13.49 18.31 15.69
N GLN A 347 12.54 18.63 16.53
CA GLN A 347 12.62 19.61 17.60
C GLN A 347 12.18 18.94 18.91
N ALA A 348 12.75 19.35 20.03
CA ALA A 348 12.38 18.85 21.35
C ALA A 348 12.58 19.92 22.43
N ASP A 349 11.86 19.78 23.52
CA ASP A 349 12.10 20.53 24.73
C ASP A 349 12.02 19.56 25.94
N PRO A 350 13.11 19.39 26.69
CA PRO A 350 14.44 20.01 26.49
C PRO A 350 15.16 19.47 25.24
N PRO A 351 16.00 20.29 24.57
CA PRO A 351 16.72 19.88 23.35
C PRO A 351 17.63 18.66 23.51
N SER A 352 18.10 18.38 24.74
CA SER A 352 18.92 17.22 25.07
C SER A 352 18.26 15.88 24.72
N ILE A 353 16.93 15.82 24.58
CA ILE A 353 16.20 14.62 24.12
C ILE A 353 16.72 14.13 22.77
N LEU A 354 17.10 15.07 21.87
CA LEU A 354 17.62 14.73 20.54
C LEU A 354 19.04 14.15 20.56
N GLU A 355 19.79 14.37 21.64
CA GLU A 355 21.16 13.88 21.83
C GLU A 355 21.20 12.50 22.51
N GLU A 356 20.07 12.03 23.06
CA GLU A 356 19.94 10.76 23.75
C GLU A 356 20.33 9.59 22.87
N ILE A 357 21.07 8.64 23.42
CA ILE A 357 21.49 7.41 22.74
C ILE A 357 20.58 6.27 23.19
N ILE A 358 20.05 5.53 22.22
CA ILE A 358 19.31 4.29 22.49
C ILE A 358 20.33 3.16 22.62
N GLY A 359 20.41 2.59 23.81
CA GLY A 359 21.37 1.52 24.12
C GLY A 359 20.93 0.15 23.53
N PRO A 360 21.83 -0.82 23.48
CA PRO A 360 21.57 -2.11 22.83
C PRO A 360 20.46 -2.94 23.50
N ASP A 361 20.18 -2.71 24.78
CA ASP A 361 19.17 -3.43 25.56
C ASP A 361 17.82 -2.68 25.63
N GLU A 362 17.70 -1.56 24.93
CA GLU A 362 16.50 -0.75 24.88
C GLU A 362 15.57 -1.14 23.71
N ILE A 363 14.43 -0.46 23.57
CA ILE A 363 13.48 -0.74 22.51
C ILE A 363 14.06 -0.26 21.17
N HIS A 364 14.31 -1.20 20.29
CA HIS A 364 14.59 -0.93 18.89
C HIS A 364 13.33 -1.26 18.08
N LEU A 365 12.82 -0.29 17.38
CA LEU A 365 11.72 -0.48 16.46
C LEU A 365 12.19 -1.30 15.26
N TYR A 366 11.25 -1.71 14.41
CA TYR A 366 11.54 -2.49 13.23
C TYR A 366 12.80 -1.95 12.52
N PRO A 367 13.73 -2.79 12.06
CA PRO A 367 14.95 -2.31 11.42
C PRO A 367 14.62 -1.38 10.24
N ARG A 368 15.21 -0.22 10.23
CA ARG A 368 14.98 0.76 9.19
C ARG A 368 15.48 0.24 7.85
N ALA A 369 14.55 -0.08 6.94
CA ALA A 369 14.89 -0.33 5.55
C ALA A 369 15.18 0.99 4.81
N SER A 370 15.95 0.92 3.73
CA SER A 370 16.26 2.10 2.91
C SER A 370 15.00 2.71 2.28
N THR A 371 14.05 1.84 1.91
CA THR A 371 12.74 2.20 1.35
C THR A 371 11.69 1.16 1.76
N GLU A 372 10.42 1.50 1.61
CA GLU A 372 9.33 0.53 1.77
C GLU A 372 9.39 -0.60 0.74
N GLN A 373 9.85 -0.33 -0.49
CA GLN A 373 10.03 -1.34 -1.52
C GLN A 373 11.10 -2.35 -1.11
N ARG A 374 12.22 -1.88 -0.53
CA ARG A 374 13.27 -2.78 -0.03
C ARG A 374 12.74 -3.64 1.11
N ASN A 375 12.02 -3.07 2.06
CA ASN A 375 11.41 -3.83 3.14
C ASN A 375 10.44 -4.91 2.64
N PHE A 376 9.62 -4.57 1.63
CA PHE A 376 8.72 -5.54 1.00
C PHE A 376 9.48 -6.69 0.33
N LEU A 377 10.48 -6.39 -0.50
CA LEU A 377 11.28 -7.41 -1.18
C LEU A 377 12.03 -8.32 -0.20
N ASP A 378 12.56 -7.76 0.88
CA ASP A 378 13.18 -8.53 1.95
C ASP A 378 12.16 -9.44 2.65
N GLY A 379 10.97 -8.93 2.94
CA GLY A 379 9.87 -9.72 3.50
C GLY A 379 9.48 -10.89 2.59
N VAL A 380 9.34 -10.66 1.28
CA VAL A 380 9.02 -11.71 0.30
C VAL A 380 10.08 -12.81 0.31
N LYS A 381 11.37 -12.46 0.35
CA LYS A 381 12.48 -13.42 0.35
C LYS A 381 12.64 -14.19 1.66
N THR A 382 12.54 -13.48 2.77
CA THR A 382 12.79 -14.05 4.10
C THR A 382 11.56 -14.69 4.71
N ARG A 383 10.37 -14.40 4.16
CA ARG A 383 9.06 -14.72 4.75
C ARG A 383 8.85 -14.08 6.12
N GLN A 384 9.63 -13.04 6.44
CA GLN A 384 9.43 -12.22 7.63
C GLN A 384 8.37 -11.15 7.35
N GLU A 385 7.60 -10.82 8.38
CA GLU A 385 6.60 -9.76 8.30
C GLU A 385 7.25 -8.41 8.00
N CYS A 386 6.63 -7.61 7.15
CA CYS A 386 7.09 -6.25 6.85
C CYS A 386 6.79 -5.30 8.02
N TYR A 387 7.40 -4.11 8.01
CA TYR A 387 7.23 -3.14 9.10
C TYR A 387 5.82 -2.50 9.17
N ALA A 388 5.04 -2.58 8.10
CA ALA A 388 3.65 -2.11 8.05
C ALA A 388 2.75 -3.19 7.40
N PRO A 389 2.52 -4.33 8.09
CA PRO A 389 1.65 -5.39 7.58
C PRO A 389 0.20 -4.92 7.46
N ALA A 390 -0.64 -5.75 6.87
CA ALA A 390 -2.05 -5.41 6.62
C ALA A 390 -2.80 -5.02 7.90
N GLU A 391 -2.52 -5.67 9.04
CA GLU A 391 -3.14 -5.33 10.33
C GLU A 391 -2.77 -3.92 10.78
N THR A 392 -1.49 -3.56 10.72
CA THR A 392 -1.02 -2.21 11.06
C THR A 392 -1.64 -1.14 10.17
N GLY A 393 -1.63 -1.36 8.85
CA GLY A 393 -2.27 -0.43 7.90
C GLY A 393 -3.77 -0.28 8.14
N HIS A 394 -4.45 -1.39 8.43
CA HIS A 394 -5.87 -1.40 8.77
C HIS A 394 -6.16 -0.61 10.05
N ARG A 395 -5.40 -0.85 11.14
CA ARG A 395 -5.59 -0.13 12.40
C ARG A 395 -5.34 1.36 12.27
N THR A 396 -4.30 1.73 11.54
CA THR A 396 -3.99 3.13 11.23
C THR A 396 -5.13 3.82 10.50
N ILE A 397 -5.61 3.24 9.39
CA ILE A 397 -6.64 3.90 8.60
C ILE A 397 -8.02 3.88 9.27
N SER A 398 -8.28 2.89 10.12
CA SER A 398 -9.53 2.84 10.90
C SER A 398 -9.70 4.06 11.80
N ILE A 399 -8.61 4.63 12.35
CA ILE A 399 -8.67 5.87 13.15
C ILE A 399 -9.19 7.03 12.31
N ALA A 400 -8.70 7.19 11.08
CA ALA A 400 -9.19 8.22 10.18
C ALA A 400 -10.67 7.98 9.79
N HIS A 401 -11.08 6.74 9.54
CA HIS A 401 -12.46 6.42 9.21
C HIS A 401 -13.43 6.70 10.36
N ILE A 402 -13.12 6.27 11.60
CA ILE A 402 -13.99 6.57 12.76
C ILE A 402 -14.04 8.08 13.05
N GLY A 403 -12.97 8.81 12.73
CA GLY A 403 -12.96 10.28 12.77
C GLY A 403 -13.90 10.91 11.75
N ASN A 404 -13.87 10.45 10.49
CA ASN A 404 -14.83 10.87 9.47
C ASN A 404 -16.28 10.60 9.90
N ILE A 405 -16.54 9.42 10.49
CA ILE A 405 -17.87 9.04 10.98
C ILE A 405 -18.32 9.97 12.12
N ALA A 406 -17.44 10.28 13.07
CA ALA A 406 -17.76 11.18 14.18
C ALA A 406 -18.10 12.59 13.67
N MET A 407 -17.35 13.13 12.71
CA MET A 407 -17.63 14.41 12.09
C MET A 407 -18.96 14.43 11.33
N MET A 408 -19.24 13.38 10.54
CA MET A 408 -20.51 13.25 9.79
C MET A 408 -21.72 13.17 10.72
N LEU A 409 -21.59 12.51 11.85
CA LEU A 409 -22.68 12.38 12.85
C LEU A 409 -22.76 13.57 13.81
N GLY A 410 -21.71 14.40 13.91
CA GLY A 410 -21.67 15.62 14.71
C GLY A 410 -21.84 15.38 16.21
N ARG A 411 -21.37 14.25 16.73
CA ARG A 411 -21.47 13.86 18.14
C ARG A 411 -20.34 12.94 18.59
N PRO A 412 -20.01 12.90 19.93
CA PRO A 412 -19.06 11.95 20.47
C PRO A 412 -19.52 10.50 20.28
N LEU A 413 -18.58 9.61 20.01
CA LEU A 413 -18.80 8.19 19.81
C LEU A 413 -17.87 7.37 20.70
N ARG A 414 -18.37 6.24 21.21
CA ARG A 414 -17.57 5.24 21.94
C ARG A 414 -17.19 4.12 20.98
N TRP A 415 -15.92 3.82 20.89
CA TRP A 415 -15.36 2.78 20.03
C TRP A 415 -14.83 1.60 20.84
N ASN A 416 -15.09 0.40 20.38
CA ASN A 416 -14.45 -0.81 20.90
C ASN A 416 -13.43 -1.29 19.86
N PRO A 417 -12.12 -1.09 20.09
CA PRO A 417 -11.10 -1.45 19.10
C PRO A 417 -10.91 -2.97 18.94
N ASP A 418 -11.30 -3.79 19.94
CA ASP A 418 -11.18 -5.25 19.82
C ASP A 418 -12.28 -5.84 18.94
N LEU A 419 -13.49 -5.29 19.05
CA LEU A 419 -14.65 -5.69 18.23
C LEU A 419 -14.78 -4.90 16.93
N GLU A 420 -14.02 -3.83 16.79
CA GLU A 420 -14.09 -2.86 15.67
C GLU A 420 -15.53 -2.37 15.44
N ARG A 421 -16.15 -1.91 16.51
CA ARG A 421 -17.54 -1.45 16.52
C ARG A 421 -17.73 -0.26 17.45
N PHE A 422 -18.64 0.62 17.06
CA PHE A 422 -19.16 1.62 17.99
C PHE A 422 -20.07 0.95 19.02
N VAL A 423 -19.88 1.33 20.28
CA VAL A 423 -20.62 0.77 21.41
C VAL A 423 -22.02 1.37 21.46
N ASP A 424 -23.05 0.52 21.40
CA ASP A 424 -24.47 0.88 21.47
C ASP A 424 -24.91 1.92 20.44
N ASP A 425 -24.30 1.92 19.25
CA ASP A 425 -24.56 2.90 18.19
C ASP A 425 -24.76 2.24 16.82
N PRO A 426 -25.99 1.76 16.50
CA PRO A 426 -26.27 1.12 15.22
C PRO A 426 -26.02 2.02 14.00
N VAL A 427 -26.31 3.34 14.13
CA VAL A 427 -26.15 4.29 13.03
C VAL A 427 -24.67 4.47 12.68
N ALA A 428 -23.82 4.66 13.68
CA ALA A 428 -22.38 4.74 13.44
C ALA A 428 -21.81 3.41 12.90
N ASN A 429 -22.32 2.27 13.38
CA ASN A 429 -21.88 0.95 12.90
C ASN A 429 -22.25 0.69 11.43
N TRP A 430 -23.33 1.27 10.92
CA TRP A 430 -23.68 1.18 9.49
C TRP A 430 -22.66 1.87 8.58
N LEU A 431 -21.99 2.90 9.08
CA LEU A 431 -20.98 3.66 8.33
C LEU A 431 -19.60 3.00 8.31
N LEU A 432 -19.42 1.87 9.01
CA LEU A 432 -18.17 1.08 8.99
C LEU A 432 -17.99 0.25 7.71
N ASP A 433 -19.04 0.14 6.92
CA ASP A 433 -19.08 -0.60 5.66
C ASP A 433 -19.89 0.17 4.62
N ARG A 434 -19.84 -0.27 3.37
CA ARG A 434 -20.62 0.30 2.27
C ARG A 434 -21.18 -0.81 1.38
N PRO A 435 -22.39 -0.64 0.82
CA PRO A 435 -22.88 -1.51 -0.24
C PRO A 435 -21.92 -1.46 -1.44
N MET A 436 -21.68 -2.61 -2.03
CA MET A 436 -20.87 -2.72 -3.24
C MET A 436 -21.75 -2.92 -4.45
N ARG A 437 -21.43 -2.28 -5.56
CA ARG A 437 -22.05 -2.52 -6.86
C ARG A 437 -21.66 -3.90 -7.37
N GLU A 438 -22.64 -4.66 -7.84
CA GLU A 438 -22.37 -5.97 -8.47
C GLU A 438 -21.47 -5.84 -9.71
N PRO A 439 -20.62 -6.84 -9.99
CA PRO A 439 -20.52 -8.14 -9.30
C PRO A 439 -19.49 -8.17 -8.14
N TRP A 440 -19.09 -7.02 -7.61
CA TRP A 440 -18.00 -6.91 -6.66
C TRP A 440 -18.42 -7.28 -5.23
N THR A 441 -17.56 -8.05 -4.56
CA THR A 441 -17.69 -8.45 -3.15
C THR A 441 -16.32 -8.58 -2.51
N LEU A 442 -16.27 -8.55 -1.18
CA LEU A 442 -15.05 -8.82 -0.40
C LEU A 442 -14.77 -10.32 -0.25
#